data_434e7a1915e87dce9ac30c41cb456ec8
#
_entry.id   434e7a1915e87dce9ac30c41cb456ec8
#
_cell.length_a   1.000
_cell.length_b   1.000
_cell.length_c   1.000
_cell.angle_alpha   90.00
_cell.angle_beta   90.00
_cell.angle_gamma   90.00
#
_symmetry.space_group_name_H-M   'P 1'
#
loop_
_entity.id
_entity.type
_entity.pdbx_description
1 polymer ?
#
loop_
_entity_poly.entity_id
_entity_poly.type
_entity_poly.pdbx_seq_one_letter_code
_entity_poly.pdbx_strand_id
1 'polypeptide(L)'
;MKQTNERLCALAQKGDAAALDSLIDNNKSFIGKVANDLFRSMNLAQSGLNLDTDDLKQAGNLGLWKTVPKFDAARGMKFLTYAAPAIRNAMMDMVRDAFAAFEQRMVTEDKDGVCYQRVSLDDVLPGEEQLRRIEAIADPYAMQPQSIMEEQESRRELYEALKRLTQREPVSYTHLTLPT
;
A
#
# COMPACT_ATOMS: atom_id res chain seq x y z
N MET A 1 14.37 -39.49 1.54
CA MET A 1 12.97 -39.90 1.66
C MET A 1 12.15 -38.67 2.05
N LYS A 2 11.15 -38.26 1.24
CA LYS A 2 10.23 -37.16 1.64
C LYS A 2 9.44 -37.65 2.86
N GLN A 3 9.53 -36.91 3.95
CA GLN A 3 8.70 -37.18 5.13
C GLN A 3 7.23 -36.87 4.81
N THR A 4 6.31 -37.65 5.37
CA THR A 4 4.88 -37.43 5.18
C THR A 4 4.42 -36.18 5.91
N ASN A 5 3.41 -35.49 5.39
CA ASN A 5 2.89 -34.25 5.99
C ASN A 5 2.40 -34.47 7.42
N GLU A 6 1.85 -35.63 7.72
CA GLU A 6 1.35 -35.98 9.07
C GLU A 6 2.50 -36.07 10.08
N ARG A 7 3.63 -36.66 9.66
CA ARG A 7 4.83 -36.76 10.52
C ARG A 7 5.47 -35.40 10.75
N LEU A 8 5.58 -34.58 9.69
CA LEU A 8 6.08 -33.21 9.80
C LEU A 8 5.17 -32.35 10.68
N CYS A 9 3.87 -32.50 10.55
CA CYS A 9 2.91 -31.81 11.40
C CYS A 9 3.09 -32.18 12.88
N ALA A 10 3.25 -33.46 13.19
CA ALA A 10 3.49 -33.93 14.58
C ALA A 10 4.80 -33.40 15.17
N LEU A 11 5.86 -33.22 14.36
CA LEU A 11 7.10 -32.60 14.79
C LEU A 11 6.95 -31.07 15.00
N ALA A 12 6.28 -30.40 14.06
CA ALA A 12 5.99 -28.97 14.16
C ALA A 12 5.12 -28.63 15.39
N GLN A 13 4.17 -29.50 15.78
CA GLN A 13 3.40 -29.37 17.03
C GLN A 13 4.27 -29.44 18.29
N LYS A 14 5.43 -30.08 18.20
CA LYS A 14 6.42 -30.15 19.31
C LYS A 14 7.38 -28.95 19.32
N GLY A 15 7.23 -28.01 18.39
CA GLY A 15 8.05 -26.82 18.30
C GLY A 15 9.24 -26.92 17.33
N ASP A 16 9.30 -27.95 16.49
CA ASP A 16 10.34 -28.08 15.47
C ASP A 16 10.05 -27.16 14.28
N ALA A 17 10.78 -26.03 14.20
CA ALA A 17 10.66 -25.04 13.13
C ALA A 17 11.08 -25.62 11.78
N ALA A 18 12.12 -26.46 11.72
CA ALA A 18 12.59 -27.06 10.47
C ALA A 18 11.54 -28.03 9.89
N ALA A 19 10.80 -28.72 10.75
CA ALA A 19 9.67 -29.55 10.31
C ALA A 19 8.52 -28.70 9.74
N LEU A 20 8.26 -27.52 10.31
CA LEU A 20 7.27 -26.58 9.80
C LEU A 20 7.65 -26.05 8.41
N ASP A 21 8.90 -25.62 8.22
CA ASP A 21 9.40 -25.16 6.92
C ASP A 21 9.30 -26.28 5.86
N SER A 22 9.69 -27.48 6.23
CA SER A 22 9.55 -28.66 5.34
C SER A 22 8.09 -28.97 4.99
N LEU A 23 7.17 -28.75 5.94
CA LEU A 23 5.74 -28.93 5.72
C LEU A 23 5.18 -27.90 4.73
N ILE A 24 5.59 -26.64 4.88
CA ILE A 24 5.23 -25.56 3.94
C ILE A 24 5.78 -25.88 2.55
N ASP A 25 7.06 -26.26 2.45
CA ASP A 25 7.70 -26.59 1.18
C ASP A 25 7.03 -27.76 0.47
N ASN A 26 6.66 -28.81 1.20
CA ASN A 26 5.94 -29.95 0.62
C ASN A 26 4.57 -29.55 0.03
N ASN A 27 3.96 -28.49 0.54
CA ASN A 27 2.61 -28.06 0.14
C ASN A 27 2.61 -26.82 -0.77
N LYS A 28 3.78 -26.22 -1.09
CA LYS A 28 3.90 -25.05 -1.98
C LYS A 28 3.16 -25.20 -3.31
N SER A 29 3.30 -26.38 -3.93
CA SER A 29 2.64 -26.64 -5.22
C SER A 29 1.11 -26.61 -5.12
N PHE A 30 0.54 -27.17 -4.05
CA PHE A 30 -0.88 -27.15 -3.80
C PHE A 30 -1.37 -25.71 -3.51
N ILE A 31 -0.68 -25.00 -2.63
CA ILE A 31 -1.00 -23.61 -2.27
C ILE A 31 -0.92 -22.72 -3.51
N GLY A 32 0.13 -22.87 -4.34
CA GLY A 32 0.28 -22.14 -5.59
C GLY A 32 -0.85 -22.40 -6.58
N LYS A 33 -1.30 -23.66 -6.69
CA LYS A 33 -2.45 -23.99 -7.53
C LYS A 33 -3.73 -23.31 -7.05
N VAL A 34 -4.04 -23.41 -5.77
CA VAL A 34 -5.24 -22.78 -5.18
C VAL A 34 -5.19 -21.25 -5.33
N ALA A 35 -4.02 -20.61 -5.11
CA ALA A 35 -3.83 -19.19 -5.29
C ALA A 35 -4.07 -18.75 -6.74
N ASN A 36 -3.47 -19.46 -7.71
CA ASN A 36 -3.67 -19.15 -9.13
C ASN A 36 -5.13 -19.36 -9.58
N ASP A 37 -5.77 -20.43 -9.11
CA ASP A 37 -7.17 -20.70 -9.44
C ASP A 37 -8.08 -19.59 -8.88
N LEU A 38 -7.83 -19.15 -7.65
CA LEU A 38 -8.57 -18.05 -7.01
C LEU A 38 -8.33 -16.72 -7.73
N PHE A 39 -7.07 -16.40 -8.04
CA PHE A 39 -6.67 -15.18 -8.72
C PHE A 39 -7.37 -15.03 -10.08
N ARG A 40 -7.44 -16.14 -10.84
CA ARG A 40 -8.11 -16.18 -12.14
C ARG A 40 -9.64 -16.14 -12.00
N SER A 41 -10.21 -16.93 -11.09
CA SER A 41 -11.66 -17.04 -10.93
C SER A 41 -12.31 -15.73 -10.48
N MET A 42 -11.60 -14.92 -9.70
CA MET A 42 -12.04 -13.61 -9.23
C MET A 42 -11.56 -12.44 -10.09
N ASN A 43 -10.85 -12.73 -11.19
CA ASN A 43 -10.28 -11.72 -12.10
C ASN A 43 -9.50 -10.61 -11.38
N LEU A 44 -8.68 -10.99 -10.38
CA LEU A 44 -7.98 -10.05 -9.51
C LEU A 44 -6.97 -9.18 -10.27
N ALA A 45 -6.46 -9.64 -11.41
CA ALA A 45 -5.57 -8.85 -12.26
C ALA A 45 -6.19 -7.53 -12.74
N GLN A 46 -7.51 -7.48 -12.89
CA GLN A 46 -8.25 -6.31 -13.37
C GLN A 46 -9.04 -5.60 -12.28
N SER A 47 -8.94 -6.07 -11.03
CA SER A 47 -9.75 -5.55 -9.92
C SER A 47 -9.26 -4.21 -9.35
N GLY A 48 -8.03 -3.77 -9.68
CA GLY A 48 -7.42 -2.58 -9.09
C GLY A 48 -7.01 -2.72 -7.63
N LEU A 49 -7.06 -3.93 -7.07
CA LEU A 49 -6.78 -4.20 -5.65
C LEU A 49 -5.30 -4.20 -5.29
N ASN A 50 -4.40 -4.15 -6.28
CA ASN A 50 -2.94 -4.33 -6.10
C ASN A 50 -2.57 -5.62 -5.35
N LEU A 51 -3.36 -6.69 -5.55
CA LEU A 51 -3.08 -8.02 -5.03
C LEU A 51 -2.43 -8.86 -6.14
N ASP A 52 -1.35 -9.54 -5.79
CA ASP A 52 -0.73 -10.51 -6.68
C ASP A 52 -0.94 -11.96 -6.22
N THR A 53 -0.47 -12.91 -7.03
CA THR A 53 -0.57 -14.33 -6.69
C THR A 53 0.34 -14.71 -5.52
N ASP A 54 1.41 -13.95 -5.26
CA ASP A 54 2.35 -14.22 -4.19
C ASP A 54 1.78 -13.80 -2.84
N ASP A 55 1.00 -12.72 -2.80
CA ASP A 55 0.22 -12.33 -1.62
C ASP A 55 -0.74 -13.45 -1.21
N LEU A 56 -1.47 -14.00 -2.18
CA LEU A 56 -2.39 -15.12 -1.93
C LEU A 56 -1.65 -16.38 -1.45
N LYS A 57 -0.46 -16.68 -1.99
CA LYS A 57 0.37 -17.79 -1.51
C LYS A 57 0.81 -17.57 -0.06
N GLN A 58 1.19 -16.35 0.31
CA GLN A 58 1.54 -15.99 1.69
C GLN A 58 0.35 -16.18 2.63
N ALA A 59 -0.83 -15.69 2.26
CA ALA A 59 -2.05 -15.92 3.02
C ALA A 59 -2.36 -17.41 3.18
N GLY A 60 -2.16 -18.20 2.12
CA GLY A 60 -2.32 -19.65 2.14
C GLY A 60 -1.35 -20.35 3.08
N ASN A 61 -0.07 -19.92 3.11
CA ASN A 61 0.93 -20.42 4.04
C ASN A 61 0.54 -20.13 5.50
N LEU A 62 0.02 -18.92 5.78
CA LEU A 62 -0.50 -18.57 7.10
C LEU A 62 -1.73 -19.42 7.48
N GLY A 63 -2.61 -19.68 6.51
CA GLY A 63 -3.74 -20.58 6.70
C GLY A 63 -3.31 -22.00 7.06
N LEU A 64 -2.31 -22.55 6.35
CA LEU A 64 -1.73 -23.85 6.66
C LEU A 64 -1.11 -23.86 8.05
N TRP A 65 -0.31 -22.85 8.38
CA TRP A 65 0.34 -22.75 9.70
C TRP A 65 -0.67 -22.75 10.85
N LYS A 66 -1.77 -22.00 10.72
CA LYS A 66 -2.84 -21.93 11.73
C LYS A 66 -3.54 -23.28 11.97
N THR A 67 -3.46 -24.22 11.03
CA THR A 67 -4.06 -25.55 11.18
C THR A 67 -3.15 -26.56 11.89
N VAL A 68 -1.83 -26.34 11.88
CA VAL A 68 -0.86 -27.28 12.48
C VAL A 68 -1.20 -27.62 13.95
N PRO A 69 -1.42 -26.65 14.87
CA PRO A 69 -1.68 -26.97 16.27
C PRO A 69 -3.02 -27.69 16.51
N LYS A 70 -3.95 -27.58 15.54
CA LYS A 70 -5.31 -28.13 15.68
C LYS A 70 -5.50 -29.50 14.98
N PHE A 71 -4.49 -29.96 14.25
CA PHE A 71 -4.58 -31.21 13.52
C PHE A 71 -4.38 -32.42 14.44
N ASP A 72 -5.27 -33.38 14.30
CA ASP A 72 -5.20 -34.66 15.03
C ASP A 72 -5.08 -35.83 14.03
N ALA A 73 -3.91 -36.43 14.02
CA ALA A 73 -3.61 -37.57 13.15
C ALA A 73 -4.41 -38.83 13.50
N ALA A 74 -4.91 -38.95 14.76
CA ALA A 74 -5.69 -40.12 15.17
C ALA A 74 -7.05 -40.22 14.47
N ARG A 75 -7.53 -39.15 13.86
CA ARG A 75 -8.78 -39.12 13.07
C ARG A 75 -8.66 -39.80 11.72
N GLY A 76 -7.50 -40.31 11.32
CA GLY A 76 -7.31 -41.04 10.06
C GLY A 76 -7.40 -40.19 8.79
N MET A 77 -7.50 -38.86 8.92
CA MET A 77 -7.60 -37.91 7.80
C MET A 77 -6.20 -37.44 7.41
N LYS A 78 -5.95 -37.27 6.11
CA LYS A 78 -4.70 -36.68 5.63
C LYS A 78 -4.62 -35.20 6.01
N PHE A 79 -3.43 -34.73 6.44
CA PHE A 79 -3.21 -33.35 6.84
C PHE A 79 -3.67 -32.36 5.79
N LEU A 80 -3.32 -32.55 4.52
CA LEU A 80 -3.69 -31.62 3.46
C LEU A 80 -5.21 -31.53 3.26
N THR A 81 -5.95 -32.62 3.41
CA THR A 81 -7.41 -32.61 3.32
C THR A 81 -8.02 -31.76 4.43
N TYR A 82 -7.45 -31.81 5.63
CA TYR A 82 -7.87 -30.99 6.76
C TYR A 82 -7.49 -29.50 6.58
N ALA A 83 -6.30 -29.23 6.07
CA ALA A 83 -5.77 -27.87 5.91
C ALA A 83 -6.35 -27.13 4.70
N ALA A 84 -6.78 -27.83 3.65
CA ALA A 84 -7.24 -27.21 2.40
C ALA A 84 -8.34 -26.15 2.56
N PRO A 85 -9.40 -26.38 3.36
CA PRO A 85 -10.41 -25.33 3.61
C PRO A 85 -9.83 -24.09 4.30
N ALA A 86 -8.93 -24.28 5.27
CA ALA A 86 -8.31 -23.18 6.00
C ALA A 86 -7.36 -22.36 5.12
N ILE A 87 -6.61 -23.01 4.25
CA ILE A 87 -5.76 -22.37 3.24
C ILE A 87 -6.61 -21.48 2.33
N ARG A 88 -7.70 -22.04 1.79
CA ARG A 88 -8.61 -21.30 0.90
C ARG A 88 -9.28 -20.12 1.63
N ASN A 89 -9.77 -20.35 2.85
CA ASN A 89 -10.42 -19.31 3.63
C ASN A 89 -9.47 -18.16 3.94
N ALA A 90 -8.22 -18.45 4.31
CA ALA A 90 -7.21 -17.41 4.56
C ALA A 90 -6.94 -16.55 3.31
N MET A 91 -6.89 -17.17 2.12
CA MET A 91 -6.76 -16.44 0.86
C MET A 91 -8.00 -15.57 0.58
N MET A 92 -9.20 -16.11 0.81
CA MET A 92 -10.46 -15.39 0.63
C MET A 92 -10.61 -14.23 1.60
N ASP A 93 -10.17 -14.40 2.85
CA ASP A 93 -10.18 -13.33 3.85
C ASP A 93 -9.28 -12.18 3.41
N MET A 94 -8.06 -12.48 2.92
CA MET A 94 -7.16 -11.45 2.36
C MET A 94 -7.79 -10.69 1.20
N VAL A 95 -8.44 -11.37 0.27
CA VAL A 95 -9.14 -10.71 -0.86
C VAL A 95 -10.27 -9.83 -0.34
N ARG A 96 -11.04 -10.30 0.64
CA ARG A 96 -12.14 -9.54 1.23
C ARG A 96 -11.66 -8.28 1.94
N ASP A 97 -10.56 -8.40 2.71
CA ASP A 97 -9.94 -7.27 3.38
C ASP A 97 -9.39 -6.23 2.39
N ALA A 98 -8.80 -6.69 1.26
CA ALA A 98 -8.34 -5.82 0.20
C ALA A 98 -9.50 -5.08 -0.50
N PHE A 99 -10.63 -5.75 -0.74
CA PHE A 99 -11.84 -5.11 -1.28
C PHE A 99 -12.39 -4.05 -0.31
N ALA A 100 -12.51 -4.37 0.97
CA ALA A 100 -12.99 -3.43 1.97
C ALA A 100 -12.06 -2.19 2.07
N ALA A 101 -10.74 -2.41 2.06
CA ALA A 101 -9.76 -1.32 2.04
C ALA A 101 -9.80 -0.51 0.74
N PHE A 102 -10.11 -1.12 -0.39
CA PHE A 102 -10.28 -0.45 -1.68
C PHE A 102 -11.53 0.43 -1.68
N GLU A 103 -12.67 -0.09 -1.24
CA GLU A 103 -13.92 0.67 -1.12
C GLU A 103 -13.74 1.88 -0.20
N GLN A 104 -13.12 1.72 0.96
CA GLN A 104 -12.83 2.82 1.88
C GLN A 104 -11.89 3.88 1.28
N ARG A 105 -11.01 3.49 0.34
CA ARG A 105 -10.12 4.45 -0.36
C ARG A 105 -10.83 5.20 -1.48
N MET A 106 -11.81 4.59 -2.12
CA MET A 106 -12.48 5.17 -3.30
C MET A 106 -13.51 6.24 -2.96
N VAL A 107 -14.16 6.13 -1.80
CA VAL A 107 -15.20 7.08 -1.37
C VAL A 107 -14.89 7.56 0.05
N THR A 108 -14.66 8.85 0.19
CA THR A 108 -14.57 9.50 1.50
C THR A 108 -15.69 10.54 1.58
N GLU A 109 -16.57 10.40 2.55
CA GLU A 109 -17.62 11.38 2.85
C GLU A 109 -17.08 12.42 3.85
N ASP A 110 -17.19 13.69 3.52
CA ASP A 110 -16.84 14.79 4.45
C ASP A 110 -18.05 15.08 5.37
N LYS A 111 -17.79 15.86 6.44
CA LYS A 111 -18.81 16.28 7.42
C LYS A 111 -20.00 17.01 6.80
N ASP A 112 -19.82 17.57 5.61
CA ASP A 112 -20.84 18.28 4.83
C ASP A 112 -21.56 17.41 3.81
N GLY A 113 -21.38 16.08 3.83
CA GLY A 113 -22.03 15.12 2.93
C GLY A 113 -21.48 15.15 1.50
N VAL A 114 -20.30 15.74 1.29
CA VAL A 114 -19.64 15.78 -0.02
C VAL A 114 -18.83 14.48 -0.21
N CYS A 115 -19.18 13.71 -1.24
CA CYS A 115 -18.47 12.50 -1.62
C CYS A 115 -17.23 12.84 -2.45
N TYR A 116 -16.04 12.51 -1.94
CA TYR A 116 -14.79 12.61 -2.66
C TYR A 116 -14.42 11.25 -3.24
N GLN A 117 -14.26 11.19 -4.55
CA GLN A 117 -13.73 10.01 -5.22
C GLN A 117 -12.22 10.12 -5.37
N ARG A 118 -11.47 9.14 -4.88
CA ARG A 118 -10.03 9.03 -5.12
C ARG A 118 -9.79 8.49 -6.53
N VAL A 119 -8.91 9.16 -7.25
CA VAL A 119 -8.50 8.77 -8.60
C VAL A 119 -6.99 8.62 -8.63
N SER A 120 -6.49 7.73 -9.49
CA SER A 120 -5.05 7.59 -9.70
C SER A 120 -4.50 8.84 -10.40
N LEU A 121 -3.35 9.33 -9.94
CA LEU A 121 -2.62 10.41 -10.61
C LEU A 121 -1.97 9.95 -11.92
N ASP A 122 -1.75 8.65 -12.06
CA ASP A 122 -1.19 8.05 -13.29
C ASP A 122 -2.24 7.84 -14.38
N ASP A 123 -3.55 7.98 -14.05
CA ASP A 123 -4.61 7.88 -15.03
C ASP A 123 -4.53 9.04 -16.03
N VAL A 124 -4.86 8.72 -17.28
CA VAL A 124 -4.96 9.71 -18.35
C VAL A 124 -6.20 10.57 -18.14
N LEU A 125 -6.11 11.87 -18.42
CA LEU A 125 -7.24 12.79 -18.34
C LEU A 125 -8.30 12.44 -19.39
N PRO A 126 -9.59 12.45 -19.02
CA PRO A 126 -10.67 12.25 -20.00
C PRO A 126 -10.59 13.28 -21.12
N GLY A 127 -10.43 12.82 -22.36
CA GLY A 127 -10.33 13.67 -23.55
C GLY A 127 -8.90 13.99 -24.02
N GLU A 128 -7.88 13.55 -23.29
CA GLU A 128 -6.47 13.74 -23.64
C GLU A 128 -5.79 12.38 -23.72
N GLU A 129 -5.25 11.98 -24.88
CA GLU A 129 -4.69 10.64 -25.06
C GLU A 129 -3.31 10.42 -24.40
N GLN A 130 -2.62 11.49 -24.00
CA GLN A 130 -1.24 11.40 -23.48
C GLN A 130 -1.00 12.14 -22.17
N LEU A 131 -1.91 13.00 -21.70
CA LEU A 131 -1.72 13.80 -20.50
C LEU A 131 -2.19 13.05 -19.25
N ARG A 132 -1.27 12.76 -18.33
CA ARG A 132 -1.60 12.16 -17.04
C ARG A 132 -2.13 13.21 -16.08
N ARG A 133 -2.97 12.79 -15.13
CA ARG A 133 -3.54 13.70 -14.11
C ARG A 133 -2.46 14.43 -13.30
N ILE A 134 -1.35 13.75 -12.99
CA ILE A 134 -0.22 14.34 -12.26
C ILE A 134 0.39 15.56 -13.00
N GLU A 135 0.40 15.53 -14.32
CA GLU A 135 0.97 16.60 -15.15
C GLU A 135 0.06 17.83 -15.22
N ALA A 136 -1.24 17.64 -14.96
CA ALA A 136 -2.22 18.73 -14.93
C ALA A 136 -2.34 19.41 -13.56
N ILE A 137 -1.74 18.83 -12.50
CA ILE A 137 -1.78 19.42 -11.16
C ILE A 137 -0.67 20.45 -11.04
N ALA A 138 -1.06 21.72 -10.90
CA ALA A 138 -0.11 22.79 -10.61
C ALA A 138 0.46 22.64 -9.19
N ASP A 139 1.76 22.81 -9.04
CA ASP A 139 2.39 22.93 -7.73
C ASP A 139 2.02 24.29 -7.11
N PRO A 140 1.24 24.32 -6.01
CA PRO A 140 0.85 25.57 -5.36
C PRO A 140 2.04 26.33 -4.72
N TYR A 141 3.17 25.63 -4.53
CA TYR A 141 4.39 26.19 -3.97
C TYR A 141 5.45 26.52 -5.03
N ALA A 142 5.18 26.21 -6.29
CA ALA A 142 6.08 26.56 -7.37
C ALA A 142 6.15 28.08 -7.49
N MET A 143 7.30 28.65 -7.17
CA MET A 143 7.57 30.06 -7.39
C MET A 143 7.55 30.35 -8.89
N GLN A 144 6.55 31.10 -9.33
CA GLN A 144 6.53 31.55 -10.72
C GLN A 144 7.71 32.48 -10.98
N PRO A 145 8.40 32.37 -12.13
CA PRO A 145 9.53 33.24 -12.45
C PRO A 145 9.21 34.73 -12.34
N GLN A 146 7.97 35.10 -12.67
CA GLN A 146 7.46 36.46 -12.56
C GLN A 146 7.43 36.93 -11.09
N SER A 147 6.94 36.11 -10.16
CA SER A 147 6.89 36.46 -8.73
C SER A 147 8.30 36.66 -8.15
N ILE A 148 9.25 35.84 -8.60
CA ILE A 148 10.68 35.98 -8.17
C ILE A 148 11.24 37.31 -8.66
N MET A 149 10.95 37.71 -9.89
CA MET A 149 11.41 38.98 -10.43
C MET A 149 10.77 40.17 -9.71
N GLU A 150 9.46 40.13 -9.48
CA GLU A 150 8.72 41.17 -8.74
C GLU A 150 9.27 41.35 -7.31
N GLU A 151 9.58 40.23 -6.64
CA GLU A 151 10.19 40.28 -5.31
C GLU A 151 11.60 40.89 -5.33
N GLN A 152 12.40 40.53 -6.33
CA GLN A 152 13.75 41.09 -6.50
C GLN A 152 13.70 42.59 -6.82
N GLU A 153 12.78 43.02 -7.69
CA GLU A 153 12.60 44.44 -8.00
C GLU A 153 12.11 45.22 -6.77
N SER A 154 11.12 44.70 -6.02
CA SER A 154 10.64 45.32 -4.78
C SER A 154 11.75 45.45 -3.74
N ARG A 155 12.58 44.42 -3.58
CA ARG A 155 13.76 44.49 -2.69
C ARG A 155 14.77 45.54 -3.16
N ARG A 156 15.01 45.63 -4.45
CA ARG A 156 15.94 46.59 -5.02
C ARG A 156 15.43 48.02 -4.78
N GLU A 157 14.18 48.30 -5.04
CA GLU A 157 13.56 49.58 -4.80
C GLU A 157 13.58 49.96 -3.32
N LEU A 158 13.32 49.00 -2.41
CA LEU A 158 13.44 49.18 -0.97
C LEU A 158 14.88 49.57 -0.57
N TYR A 159 15.88 48.87 -1.08
CA TYR A 159 17.27 49.20 -0.80
C TYR A 159 17.67 50.57 -1.34
N GLU A 160 17.19 50.97 -2.50
CA GLU A 160 17.46 52.29 -3.07
C GLU A 160 16.75 53.38 -2.25
N ALA A 161 15.54 53.15 -1.77
CA ALA A 161 14.85 54.07 -0.88
C ALA A 161 15.56 54.22 0.47
N LEU A 162 16.04 53.11 1.06
CA LEU A 162 16.81 53.07 2.30
C LEU A 162 18.12 53.87 2.19
N LYS A 163 18.79 53.82 1.03
CA LYS A 163 20.03 54.61 0.77
C LYS A 163 19.77 56.12 0.77
N ARG A 164 18.55 56.57 0.51
CA ARG A 164 18.20 57.99 0.50
C ARG A 164 17.85 58.53 1.89
N LEU A 165 17.70 57.66 2.89
CA LEU A 165 17.38 58.05 4.27
C LEU A 165 18.66 58.55 4.97
N THR A 166 18.45 59.45 5.92
CA THR A 166 19.54 59.98 6.76
C THR A 166 20.09 58.90 7.71
N GLN A 167 21.35 59.08 8.18
CA GLN A 167 22.05 58.05 8.98
C GLN A 167 21.32 57.54 10.23
N ARG A 168 20.33 58.28 10.74
CA ARG A 168 19.56 57.89 11.94
C ARG A 168 18.30 57.09 11.61
N GLU A 169 17.76 57.17 10.42
CA GLU A 169 16.50 56.55 10.00
C GLU A 169 16.64 55.08 9.58
N PRO A 170 17.71 54.66 8.90
CA PRO A 170 17.89 53.26 8.48
C PRO A 170 17.94 52.26 9.63
N VAL A 171 18.50 52.67 10.78
CA VAL A 171 18.67 51.77 11.95
C VAL A 171 17.31 51.39 12.56
N SER A 172 16.32 52.28 12.54
CA SER A 172 14.97 52.00 13.06
C SER A 172 14.21 51.00 12.17
N TYR A 173 14.39 51.04 10.86
CA TYR A 173 13.72 50.13 9.92
C TYR A 173 14.33 48.74 9.89
N THR A 174 15.65 48.61 10.03
CA THR A 174 16.30 47.29 10.05
C THR A 174 15.98 46.48 11.30
N HIS A 175 15.64 47.14 12.43
CA HIS A 175 15.18 46.48 13.66
C HIS A 175 13.71 46.06 13.63
N LEU A 176 12.87 46.71 12.79
CA LEU A 176 11.44 46.45 12.72
C LEU A 176 11.02 45.44 11.62
N THR A 177 11.86 45.21 10.61
CA THR A 177 11.47 44.46 9.41
C THR A 177 12.22 43.16 9.21
N LEU A 178 13.21 42.79 10.02
CA LEU A 178 13.86 41.50 9.96
C LEU A 178 13.11 40.50 10.85
N PRO A 179 12.39 39.52 10.27
CA PRO A 179 11.94 38.38 11.04
C PRO A 179 13.16 37.55 11.49
N THR A 180 13.22 37.27 12.80
CA THR A 180 14.14 36.33 13.41
C THR A 180 13.87 34.92 12.96
#